data_76df8f14bf39530364c6bd7c97cdd89d
#
_entry.id   76df8f14bf39530364c6bd7c97cdd89d
#
_cell.length_a   1.000
_cell.length_b   1.000
_cell.length_c   1.000
_cell.angle_alpha   90.00
_cell.angle_beta   90.00
_cell.angle_gamma   90.00
#
_symmetry.space_group_name_H-M   'P 1'
#
loop_
_entity.id
_entity.type
_entity.pdbx_description
1 polymer ?
#
loop_
_entity_poly.entity_id
_entity_poly.type
_entity_poly.pdbx_seq_one_letter_code
_entity_poly.pdbx_strand_id
1 'polypeptide(L)'
;MLIDIVNPGWAPAAHANLTHDLPGYLQAPANALAYPWKHFIGGHLGRLGTRDDVRLHQQYMADITASVRTSLPTVDPTPYSQQYGDNPWAAVKGYLDQVTAVAAAPVIAKYTGVLAAADVFTASTTFWVLQSLRLDLGYGSQVHP
;
A
#
# COMPACT_ATOMS: atom_id res chain seq x y z
N MET A 1 1.18 -16.08 -14.83
CA MET A 1 0.98 -16.17 -13.38
C MET A 1 1.29 -14.82 -12.76
N LEU A 2 0.55 -14.43 -11.71
CA LEU A 2 0.78 -13.20 -10.91
C LEU A 2 0.84 -13.59 -9.42
N ILE A 3 1.67 -14.59 -9.12
CA ILE A 3 1.81 -15.14 -7.75
C ILE A 3 2.33 -14.05 -6.83
N ASP A 4 1.64 -13.86 -5.71
CA ASP A 4 1.95 -12.86 -4.66
C ASP A 4 1.96 -11.39 -5.13
N ILE A 5 1.44 -11.11 -6.33
CA ILE A 5 1.25 -9.74 -6.82
C ILE A 5 -0.22 -9.36 -6.72
N VAL A 6 -1.12 -10.16 -7.27
CA VAL A 6 -2.56 -9.91 -7.21
C VAL A 6 -3.28 -11.13 -6.63
N ASN A 7 -3.98 -10.93 -5.54
CA ASN A 7 -4.85 -11.92 -4.90
C ASN A 7 -6.29 -11.65 -5.34
N PRO A 8 -6.90 -12.50 -6.23
CA PRO A 8 -8.20 -12.21 -6.83
C PRO A 8 -9.32 -12.02 -5.79
N GLY A 9 -9.86 -10.79 -5.67
CA GLY A 9 -10.91 -10.44 -4.72
C GLY A 9 -10.45 -10.18 -3.29
N TRP A 10 -9.15 -10.12 -3.02
CA TRP A 10 -8.58 -9.87 -1.70
C TRP A 10 -7.62 -8.68 -1.72
N ALA A 11 -7.56 -7.96 -0.62
CA ALA A 11 -6.44 -7.07 -0.35
C ALA A 11 -5.14 -7.88 -0.25
N PRO A 12 -3.98 -7.33 -0.67
CA PRO A 12 -2.71 -7.99 -0.44
C PRO A 12 -2.50 -8.22 1.06
N ALA A 13 -1.86 -9.34 1.42
CA ALA A 13 -1.49 -9.62 2.80
C ALA A 13 -0.51 -8.56 3.33
N ALA A 14 -0.14 -8.66 4.60
CA ALA A 14 0.71 -7.68 5.27
C ALA A 14 1.88 -7.18 4.40
N HIS A 15 2.15 -5.87 4.45
CA HIS A 15 3.24 -5.22 3.73
C HIS A 15 3.22 -5.49 2.21
N ALA A 16 2.04 -5.42 1.59
CA ALA A 16 1.86 -5.70 0.15
C ALA A 16 2.43 -7.08 -0.24
N ASN A 17 1.97 -8.15 0.43
CA ASN A 17 2.46 -9.53 0.27
C ASN A 17 3.96 -9.67 0.58
N LEU A 18 4.49 -8.92 1.55
CA LEU A 18 5.91 -8.94 1.98
C LEU A 18 6.89 -8.58 0.85
N THR A 19 6.48 -7.72 -0.08
CA THR A 19 7.36 -7.31 -1.18
C THR A 19 8.59 -6.54 -0.67
N HIS A 20 9.75 -6.84 -1.22
CA HIS A 20 10.99 -6.08 -0.98
C HIS A 20 11.19 -4.94 -1.98
N ASP A 21 10.55 -5.03 -3.14
CA ASP A 21 10.55 -4.03 -4.21
C ASP A 21 9.13 -3.48 -4.40
N LEU A 22 8.76 -2.49 -3.62
CA LEU A 22 7.44 -1.88 -3.74
C LEU A 22 7.26 -1.16 -5.09
N PRO A 23 8.22 -0.40 -5.62
CA PRO A 23 8.12 0.17 -6.96
C PRO A 23 7.82 -0.87 -8.04
N GLY A 24 8.58 -1.95 -8.08
CA GLY A 24 8.34 -3.06 -9.01
C GLY A 24 7.00 -3.74 -8.78
N TYR A 25 6.58 -3.91 -7.52
CA TYR A 25 5.27 -4.45 -7.16
C TYR A 25 4.13 -3.58 -7.71
N LEU A 26 4.23 -2.26 -7.60
CA LEU A 26 3.23 -1.32 -8.13
C LEU A 26 3.18 -1.32 -9.66
N GLN A 27 4.32 -1.55 -10.33
CA GLN A 27 4.42 -1.59 -11.79
C GLN A 27 3.97 -2.93 -12.39
N ALA A 28 4.13 -4.04 -11.68
CA ALA A 28 3.87 -5.39 -12.18
C ALA A 28 2.45 -5.60 -12.74
N PRO A 29 1.37 -5.09 -12.14
CA PRO A 29 0.02 -5.18 -12.71
C PRO A 29 -0.11 -4.52 -14.08
N ALA A 30 0.49 -3.34 -14.28
CA ALA A 30 0.47 -2.64 -15.57
C ALA A 30 1.19 -3.47 -16.64
N ASN A 31 2.37 -3.99 -16.31
CA ASN A 31 3.13 -4.87 -17.20
C ASN A 31 2.33 -6.12 -17.58
N ALA A 32 1.65 -6.74 -16.60
CA ALA A 32 0.82 -7.90 -16.86
C ALA A 32 -0.36 -7.58 -17.80
N LEU A 33 -1.01 -6.43 -17.64
CA LEU A 33 -2.15 -6.01 -18.48
C LEU A 33 -1.75 -5.72 -19.94
N ALA A 34 -0.48 -5.51 -20.22
CA ALA A 34 0.01 -5.32 -21.60
C ALA A 34 -0.07 -6.59 -22.46
N TYR A 35 -0.19 -7.77 -21.84
CA TYR A 35 -0.27 -9.04 -22.57
C TYR A 35 -1.73 -9.49 -22.79
N PRO A 36 -2.05 -10.21 -23.90
CA PRO A 36 -3.39 -10.67 -24.22
C PRO A 36 -3.73 -12.00 -23.52
N TRP A 37 -4.15 -11.92 -22.26
CA TRP A 37 -4.63 -13.09 -21.49
C TRP A 37 -6.05 -12.85 -20.96
N LYS A 38 -6.76 -13.93 -20.62
CA LYS A 38 -8.12 -13.90 -20.08
C LYS A 38 -8.15 -14.13 -18.57
N HIS A 39 -7.35 -15.07 -18.09
CA HIS A 39 -7.29 -15.46 -16.68
C HIS A 39 -5.85 -15.57 -16.21
N PHE A 40 -5.61 -15.39 -14.90
CA PHE A 40 -4.31 -15.60 -14.29
C PHE A 40 -4.43 -16.46 -13.02
N ILE A 41 -3.29 -17.03 -12.62
CA ILE A 41 -3.14 -17.76 -11.36
C ILE A 41 -2.48 -16.82 -10.38
N GLY A 42 -3.15 -16.52 -9.24
CA GLY A 42 -2.66 -15.62 -8.21
C GLY A 42 -1.77 -16.27 -7.15
N GLY A 43 -1.66 -17.59 -7.14
CA GLY A 43 -0.85 -18.35 -6.17
C GLY A 43 -1.62 -18.74 -4.90
N HIS A 44 -2.53 -17.93 -4.44
CA HIS A 44 -3.35 -18.13 -3.23
C HIS A 44 -4.84 -17.99 -3.56
N LEU A 45 -5.69 -18.52 -2.64
CA LEU A 45 -7.12 -18.21 -2.61
C LEU A 45 -7.93 -18.68 -3.84
N GLY A 46 -7.99 -19.93 -4.05
CA GLY A 46 -9.07 -20.76 -4.60
C GLY A 46 -9.73 -20.41 -5.94
N ARG A 47 -9.52 -19.25 -6.59
CA ARG A 47 -10.09 -18.96 -7.89
C ARG A 47 -9.09 -18.36 -8.88
N LEU A 48 -9.36 -18.53 -10.15
CA LEU A 48 -8.63 -17.80 -11.19
C LEU A 48 -8.96 -16.30 -11.13
N GLY A 49 -7.96 -15.49 -11.37
CA GLY A 49 -8.12 -14.05 -11.48
C GLY A 49 -8.44 -13.61 -12.90
N THR A 50 -9.02 -12.43 -13.01
CA THR A 50 -9.40 -11.76 -14.26
C THR A 50 -8.62 -10.46 -14.45
N ARG A 51 -8.73 -9.84 -15.62
CA ARG A 51 -8.15 -8.51 -15.86
C ARG A 51 -8.76 -7.44 -14.94
N ASP A 52 -10.00 -7.59 -14.52
CA ASP A 52 -10.67 -6.65 -13.63
C ASP A 52 -10.15 -6.78 -12.18
N ASP A 53 -9.78 -7.98 -11.73
CA ASP A 53 -9.08 -8.15 -10.45
C ASP A 53 -7.74 -7.39 -10.45
N VAL A 54 -7.00 -7.41 -11.57
CA VAL A 54 -5.75 -6.68 -11.70
C VAL A 54 -5.96 -5.17 -11.69
N ARG A 55 -6.99 -4.67 -12.40
CA ARG A 55 -7.34 -3.24 -12.39
C ARG A 55 -7.80 -2.77 -11.01
N LEU A 56 -8.61 -3.58 -10.33
CA LEU A 56 -9.06 -3.29 -8.97
C LEU A 56 -7.87 -3.20 -8.01
N HIS A 57 -6.93 -4.13 -8.11
CA HIS A 57 -5.70 -4.09 -7.33
C HIS A 57 -4.86 -2.82 -7.62
N GLN A 58 -4.69 -2.45 -8.89
CA GLN A 58 -3.99 -1.21 -9.27
C GLN A 58 -4.67 0.01 -8.64
N GLN A 59 -6.00 0.09 -8.74
CA GLN A 59 -6.76 1.20 -8.15
C GLN A 59 -6.61 1.25 -6.63
N TYR A 60 -6.68 0.11 -5.96
CA TYR A 60 -6.47 0.01 -4.51
C TYR A 60 -5.08 0.52 -4.10
N MET A 61 -4.02 0.08 -4.77
CA MET A 61 -2.66 0.53 -4.48
C MET A 61 -2.43 2.02 -4.82
N ALA A 62 -3.05 2.50 -5.89
CA ALA A 62 -3.02 3.92 -6.26
C ALA A 62 -3.73 4.80 -5.20
N ASP A 63 -4.87 4.36 -4.69
CA ASP A 63 -5.61 5.07 -3.64
C ASP A 63 -4.79 5.12 -2.32
N ILE A 64 -4.14 4.02 -1.92
CA ILE A 64 -3.23 4.02 -0.77
C ILE A 64 -2.10 5.03 -1.00
N THR A 65 -1.45 4.98 -2.16
CA THR A 65 -0.34 5.87 -2.48
C THR A 65 -0.75 7.34 -2.46
N ALA A 66 -1.89 7.68 -3.06
CA ALA A 66 -2.44 9.03 -3.05
C ALA A 66 -2.79 9.48 -1.62
N SER A 67 -3.40 8.62 -0.83
CA SER A 67 -3.77 8.91 0.55
C SER A 67 -2.54 9.16 1.43
N VAL A 68 -1.49 8.36 1.29
CA VAL A 68 -0.21 8.58 2.00
C VAL A 68 0.41 9.92 1.60
N ARG A 69 0.49 10.22 0.30
CA ARG A 69 1.05 11.50 -0.19
C ARG A 69 0.31 12.72 0.37
N THR A 70 -1.00 12.61 0.53
CA THR A 70 -1.82 13.68 1.11
C THR A 70 -1.65 13.76 2.62
N SER A 71 -1.61 12.65 3.33
CA SER A 71 -1.60 12.59 4.79
C SER A 71 -0.22 12.93 5.38
N LEU A 72 0.86 12.52 4.72
CA LEU A 72 2.23 12.72 5.22
C LEU A 72 2.56 14.18 5.56
N PRO A 73 2.26 15.20 4.72
CA PRO A 73 2.53 16.59 5.04
C PRO A 73 1.51 17.23 5.98
N THR A 74 0.37 16.59 6.26
CA THR A 74 -0.73 17.19 7.03
C THR A 74 -0.72 16.80 8.50
N VAL A 75 -0.09 15.68 8.86
CA VAL A 75 0.02 15.25 10.26
C VAL A 75 1.14 16.02 10.96
N ASP A 76 0.79 16.74 12.03
CA ASP A 76 1.76 17.49 12.83
C ASP A 76 2.61 16.52 13.68
N PRO A 77 3.95 16.53 13.57
CA PRO A 77 4.84 15.72 14.41
C PRO A 77 5.02 16.24 15.83
N THR A 78 4.67 17.51 16.10
CA THR A 78 4.94 18.21 17.38
C THR A 78 4.35 17.49 18.60
N PRO A 79 3.09 17.00 18.59
CA PRO A 79 2.53 16.29 19.74
C PRO A 79 3.34 15.07 20.16
N TYR A 80 3.93 14.36 19.20
CA TYR A 80 4.71 13.15 19.49
C TYR A 80 6.07 13.48 20.08
N SER A 81 6.73 14.55 19.61
CA SER A 81 7.96 15.05 20.20
C SER A 81 7.74 15.50 21.65
N GLN A 82 6.63 16.16 21.93
CA GLN A 82 6.28 16.59 23.29
C GLN A 82 5.95 15.40 24.21
N GLN A 83 5.20 14.42 23.70
CA GLN A 83 4.77 13.24 24.45
C GLN A 83 5.96 12.36 24.85
N TYR A 84 6.91 12.16 23.94
CA TYR A 84 8.00 11.20 24.12
C TYR A 84 9.32 11.83 24.56
N GLY A 85 9.42 13.17 24.63
CA GLY A 85 10.57 13.89 25.15
C GLY A 85 11.89 13.44 24.54
N ASP A 86 12.79 12.95 25.38
CA ASP A 86 14.14 12.53 24.96
C ASP A 86 14.18 11.17 24.22
N ASN A 87 13.04 10.57 23.91
CA ASN A 87 12.97 9.34 23.11
C ASN A 87 12.56 9.62 21.65
N PRO A 88 13.51 10.00 20.76
CA PRO A 88 13.21 10.36 19.39
C PRO A 88 12.64 9.18 18.57
N TRP A 89 13.00 7.94 18.90
CA TRP A 89 12.48 6.77 18.21
C TRP A 89 10.99 6.54 18.50
N ALA A 90 10.57 6.75 19.74
CA ALA A 90 9.17 6.67 20.11
C ALA A 90 8.36 7.80 19.47
N ALA A 91 8.92 9.02 19.42
CA ALA A 91 8.30 10.17 18.76
C ALA A 91 8.09 9.90 17.25
N VAL A 92 9.12 9.44 16.56
CA VAL A 92 9.04 9.09 15.14
C VAL A 92 8.03 7.96 14.90
N LYS A 93 8.05 6.93 15.75
CA LYS A 93 7.09 5.82 15.63
C LYS A 93 5.66 6.31 15.79
N GLY A 94 5.36 7.07 16.83
CA GLY A 94 4.02 7.59 17.10
C GLY A 94 3.51 8.47 15.94
N TYR A 95 4.37 9.35 15.42
CA TYR A 95 4.05 10.15 14.24
C TYR A 95 3.72 9.28 13.01
N LEU A 96 4.56 8.28 12.69
CA LEU A 96 4.33 7.42 11.52
C LEU A 96 3.11 6.52 11.69
N ASP A 97 2.82 6.05 12.90
CA ASP A 97 1.59 5.31 13.19
C ASP A 97 0.35 6.18 12.90
N GLN A 98 0.38 7.46 13.30
CA GLN A 98 -0.72 8.39 13.03
C GLN A 98 -0.87 8.69 11.54
N VAL A 99 0.22 8.98 10.83
CA VAL A 99 0.17 9.14 9.36
C VAL A 99 -0.45 7.92 8.70
N THR A 100 -0.03 6.74 9.13
CA THR A 100 -0.58 5.47 8.62
C THR A 100 -2.08 5.36 8.89
N ALA A 101 -2.52 5.65 10.11
CA ALA A 101 -3.93 5.57 10.48
C ALA A 101 -4.80 6.55 9.67
N VAL A 102 -4.36 7.81 9.54
CA VAL A 102 -5.06 8.82 8.74
C VAL A 102 -5.11 8.43 7.27
N ALA A 103 -4.03 7.92 6.71
CA ALA A 103 -3.97 7.53 5.31
C ALA A 103 -4.76 6.25 5.02
N ALA A 104 -4.77 5.28 5.95
CA ALA A 104 -5.48 4.02 5.75
C ALA A 104 -7.00 4.14 5.86
N ALA A 105 -7.49 5.02 6.74
CA ALA A 105 -8.92 5.11 7.06
C ALA A 105 -9.85 5.28 5.84
N PRO A 106 -9.64 6.23 4.93
CA PRO A 106 -10.50 6.38 3.75
C PRO A 106 -10.41 5.20 2.79
N VAL A 107 -9.25 4.55 2.69
CA VAL A 107 -9.07 3.37 1.84
C VAL A 107 -9.78 2.16 2.44
N ILE A 108 -9.66 1.93 3.74
CA ILE A 108 -10.43 0.90 4.46
C ILE A 108 -11.92 1.11 4.21
N ALA A 109 -12.44 2.32 4.43
CA ALA A 109 -13.85 2.62 4.23
C ALA A 109 -14.32 2.35 2.80
N LYS A 110 -13.48 2.65 1.79
CA LYS A 110 -13.81 2.43 0.38
C LYS A 110 -13.80 0.96 -0.01
N TYR A 111 -12.87 0.17 0.52
CA TYR A 111 -12.62 -1.20 0.03
C TYR A 111 -13.18 -2.29 0.94
N THR A 112 -13.63 -1.98 2.15
CA THR A 112 -14.39 -2.92 2.98
C THR A 112 -15.66 -3.35 2.26
N GLY A 113 -15.85 -4.66 2.08
CA GLY A 113 -16.93 -5.22 1.28
C GLY A 113 -16.65 -5.31 -0.24
N VAL A 114 -15.55 -4.71 -0.73
CA VAL A 114 -15.10 -4.83 -2.12
C VAL A 114 -13.95 -5.82 -2.25
N LEU A 115 -12.95 -5.70 -1.37
CA LEU A 115 -11.84 -6.63 -1.24
C LEU A 115 -11.92 -7.33 0.12
N ALA A 116 -11.86 -8.65 0.14
CA ALA A 116 -11.77 -9.40 1.38
C ALA A 116 -10.52 -9.00 2.16
N ALA A 117 -10.61 -8.93 3.49
CA ALA A 117 -9.55 -8.53 4.41
C ALA A 117 -8.96 -7.12 4.18
N ALA A 118 -9.70 -6.22 3.51
CA ALA A 118 -9.28 -4.83 3.37
C ALA A 118 -9.19 -4.13 4.73
N ASP A 119 -10.11 -4.42 5.65
CA ASP A 119 -10.09 -3.94 7.03
C ASP A 119 -8.91 -4.48 7.85
N VAL A 120 -8.38 -5.65 7.47
CA VAL A 120 -7.28 -6.32 8.19
C VAL A 120 -5.91 -5.82 7.70
N PHE A 121 -5.70 -5.75 6.39
CA PHE A 121 -4.36 -5.58 5.82
C PHE A 121 -4.05 -4.20 5.26
N THR A 122 -5.05 -3.33 5.04
CA THR A 122 -4.80 -2.01 4.44
C THR A 122 -3.84 -1.17 5.28
N ALA A 123 -3.96 -1.18 6.61
CA ALA A 123 -3.08 -0.38 7.46
C ALA A 123 -1.60 -0.79 7.32
N SER A 124 -1.30 -2.10 7.30
CA SER A 124 0.07 -2.58 7.14
C SER A 124 0.64 -2.31 5.74
N THR A 125 -0.18 -2.40 4.71
CA THR A 125 0.19 -2.04 3.34
C THR A 125 0.40 -0.53 3.21
N THR A 126 -0.44 0.28 3.86
CA THR A 126 -0.28 1.74 3.92
C THR A 126 1.03 2.14 4.59
N PHE A 127 1.38 1.50 5.71
CA PHE A 127 2.67 1.72 6.37
C PHE A 127 3.84 1.38 5.44
N TRP A 128 3.76 0.30 4.69
CA TRP A 128 4.80 -0.11 3.74
C TRP A 128 4.97 0.90 2.61
N VAL A 129 3.86 1.38 2.04
CA VAL A 129 3.86 2.48 1.04
C VAL A 129 4.44 3.76 1.63
N LEU A 130 4.10 4.11 2.88
CA LEU A 130 4.65 5.26 3.58
C LEU A 130 6.17 5.17 3.73
N GLN A 131 6.70 4.00 4.09
CA GLN A 131 8.15 3.82 4.21
C GLN A 131 8.86 3.95 2.87
N SER A 132 8.32 3.35 1.80
CA SER A 132 8.88 3.49 0.46
C SER A 132 8.89 4.94 -0.01
N LEU A 133 7.79 5.68 0.13
CA LEU A 133 7.72 7.09 -0.26
C LEU A 133 8.68 8.00 0.51
N ARG A 134 9.04 7.64 1.74
CA ARG A 134 10.00 8.39 2.55
C ARG A 134 11.46 8.07 2.25
N LEU A 135 11.75 6.82 1.90
CA LEU A 135 13.11 6.28 1.87
C LEU A 135 13.59 5.99 0.45
N ASP A 136 12.69 5.66 -0.47
CA ASP A 136 13.02 5.37 -1.86
C ASP A 136 13.08 6.66 -2.68
N LEU A 137 14.19 7.38 -2.57
CA LEU A 137 14.38 8.67 -3.21
C LEU A 137 14.22 8.63 -4.75
N GLY A 138 14.47 7.48 -5.37
CA GLY A 138 14.35 7.31 -6.82
C GLY A 138 12.93 7.11 -7.33
N TYR A 139 12.00 6.63 -6.50
CA TYR A 139 10.65 6.29 -6.95
C TYR A 139 9.57 7.24 -6.42
N GLY A 140 9.66 7.66 -5.19
CA GLY A 140 8.70 8.57 -4.56
C GLY A 140 9.03 10.05 -4.73
N SER A 141 10.28 10.38 -5.05
CA SER A 141 10.73 11.73 -5.27
C SER A 141 10.76 12.07 -6.77
N GLN A 142 10.47 13.30 -7.11
CA GLN A 142 10.70 13.83 -8.48
C GLN A 142 12.19 14.14 -8.72
N VAL A 143 13.06 13.81 -7.80
CA VAL A 143 14.50 13.95 -7.92
C VAL A 143 15.02 12.63 -8.47
N HIS A 144 15.02 12.51 -9.79
CA HIS A 144 15.86 11.54 -10.46
C HIS A 144 17.29 12.04 -10.42
N PRO A 145 18.28 11.19 -10.11
CA PRO A 145 19.68 11.55 -10.24
C PRO A 145 20.03 11.86 -11.70
#